data_c0de4d9f503cb9a25afebd34f3587ccb
#
_entry.id   c0de4d9f503cb9a25afebd34f3587ccb
#
_cell.length_a   1.000
_cell.length_b   1.000
_cell.length_c   1.000
_cell.angle_alpha   90.00
_cell.angle_beta   90.00
_cell.angle_gamma   90.00
#
_symmetry.space_group_name_H-M   'P 1'
#
loop_
_entity.id
_entity.type
_entity.pdbx_description
1 polymer ?
#
loop_
_entity_poly.entity_id
_entity_poly.type
_entity_poly.pdbx_seq_one_letter_code
_entity_poly.pdbx_strand_id
1 'polypeptide(L)'
;IVIEDTNLKLPGILSYLMTYVGTIPLIKSTSYIANKFPKHLYDALENNNWVLIFPEQEMWWNYRKPRKLRRGAYYFAAEQNVPIVSTFIEIQPLPKLEKDHPDFYQTKYIVHVLPTIYPDVSLNAHDNSKQMMEKDYQKKVAAYEQIYGKKLNYDFTPWDIAGWRNKANLPK
;
A
#
# COMPACT_ATOMS: atom_id res chain seq x y z
N ILE A 1 3.35 10.10 -6.31
CA ILE A 1 2.49 8.96 -5.97
C ILE A 1 1.94 8.30 -7.23
N VAL A 2 1.91 6.96 -7.28
CA VAL A 2 1.28 6.22 -8.38
C VAL A 2 -0.20 6.04 -8.07
N ILE A 3 -1.07 6.48 -9.01
CA ILE A 3 -2.52 6.39 -8.86
C ILE A 3 -3.17 5.85 -10.14
N GLU A 4 -4.34 5.23 -10.02
CA GLU A 4 -5.15 4.84 -11.17
C GLU A 4 -5.66 6.10 -11.91
N ASP A 5 -5.65 6.09 -13.25
CA ASP A 5 -5.99 7.26 -14.07
C ASP A 5 -7.42 7.77 -13.85
N THR A 6 -8.33 6.90 -13.40
CA THR A 6 -9.70 7.27 -13.03
C THR A 6 -9.74 8.29 -11.89
N ASN A 7 -8.76 8.27 -10.98
CA ASN A 7 -8.67 9.22 -9.87
C ASN A 7 -8.30 10.64 -10.32
N LEU A 8 -7.70 10.80 -11.50
CA LEU A 8 -7.44 12.11 -12.09
C LEU A 8 -8.69 12.76 -12.69
N LYS A 9 -9.75 11.98 -12.90
CA LYS A 9 -11.02 12.43 -13.48
C LYS A 9 -12.09 12.74 -12.42
N LEU A 10 -11.72 12.76 -11.15
CA LEU A 10 -12.64 13.12 -10.07
C LEU A 10 -13.11 14.58 -10.21
N PRO A 11 -14.38 14.88 -9.95
CA PRO A 11 -14.89 16.25 -10.07
C PRO A 11 -14.28 17.20 -9.02
N GLY A 12 -14.16 18.49 -9.39
CA GLY A 12 -13.83 19.57 -8.48
C GLY A 12 -12.33 19.70 -8.14
N ILE A 13 -12.06 20.33 -7.01
CA ILE A 13 -10.72 20.71 -6.56
C ILE A 13 -9.78 19.53 -6.35
N LEU A 14 -10.33 18.35 -6.09
CA LEU A 14 -9.53 17.14 -5.84
C LEU A 14 -8.76 16.69 -7.09
N SER A 15 -9.37 16.73 -8.28
CA SER A 15 -8.69 16.43 -9.55
C SER A 15 -7.55 17.42 -9.79
N TYR A 16 -7.81 18.72 -9.54
CA TYR A 16 -6.78 19.75 -9.66
C TYR A 16 -5.59 19.46 -8.72
N LEU A 17 -5.86 19.20 -7.45
CA LEU A 17 -4.80 18.86 -6.48
C LEU A 17 -4.01 17.62 -6.92
N MET A 18 -4.68 16.56 -7.36
CA MET A 18 -4.02 15.33 -7.82
C MET A 18 -3.06 15.58 -9.00
N THR A 19 -3.35 16.53 -9.86
CA THR A 19 -2.47 16.90 -10.97
C THR A 19 -1.17 17.56 -10.49
N TYR A 20 -1.23 18.33 -9.40
CA TYR A 20 -0.08 19.14 -8.92
C TYR A 20 0.76 18.45 -7.82
N VAL A 21 0.30 17.38 -7.22
CA VAL A 21 1.06 16.66 -6.18
C VAL A 21 2.06 15.63 -6.75
N GLY A 22 2.45 15.74 -8.02
CA GLY A 22 3.44 14.85 -8.63
C GLY A 22 2.93 13.42 -8.80
N THR A 23 1.70 13.26 -9.27
CA THR A 23 1.12 11.92 -9.51
C THR A 23 1.63 11.32 -10.81
N ILE A 24 1.87 10.00 -10.76
CA ILE A 24 2.18 9.18 -11.93
C ILE A 24 0.94 8.34 -12.23
N PRO A 25 0.25 8.58 -13.35
CA PRO A 25 -0.96 7.84 -13.67
C PRO A 25 -0.64 6.39 -14.05
N LEU A 26 -1.41 5.44 -13.54
CA LEU A 26 -1.37 4.05 -13.96
C LEU A 26 -2.55 3.79 -14.90
N ILE A 27 -2.28 3.88 -16.20
CA ILE A 27 -3.29 3.65 -17.24
C ILE A 27 -3.31 2.15 -17.59
N LYS A 28 -4.49 1.53 -17.60
CA LYS A 28 -4.69 0.11 -17.92
C LYS A 28 -4.52 -0.16 -19.42
N SER A 29 -3.36 0.17 -19.98
CA SER A 29 -2.99 -0.10 -21.36
C SER A 29 -1.65 -0.81 -21.38
N THR A 30 -1.56 -1.95 -22.05
CA THR A 30 -0.32 -2.74 -22.16
C THR A 30 0.83 -1.89 -22.72
N SER A 31 0.56 -1.11 -23.77
CA SER A 31 1.56 -0.22 -24.38
C SER A 31 2.03 0.88 -23.42
N TYR A 32 1.12 1.46 -22.65
CA TYR A 32 1.47 2.49 -21.68
C TYR A 32 2.33 1.90 -20.53
N ILE A 33 1.91 0.77 -19.97
CA ILE A 33 2.62 0.09 -18.87
C ILE A 33 4.01 -0.36 -19.32
N ALA A 34 4.15 -0.81 -20.56
CA ALA A 34 5.44 -1.26 -21.08
C ALA A 34 6.42 -0.12 -21.41
N ASN A 35 5.92 1.05 -21.85
CA ASN A 35 6.78 2.07 -22.46
C ASN A 35 6.77 3.43 -21.73
N LYS A 36 5.60 3.93 -21.35
CA LYS A 36 5.48 5.29 -20.78
C LYS A 36 5.55 5.31 -19.26
N PHE A 37 4.90 4.37 -18.62
CA PHE A 37 4.88 4.30 -17.15
C PHE A 37 6.29 4.12 -16.55
N PRO A 38 7.14 3.20 -17.05
CA PRO A 38 8.52 3.08 -16.56
C PRO A 38 9.31 4.38 -16.69
N LYS A 39 9.17 5.09 -17.83
CA LYS A 39 9.87 6.35 -18.05
C LYS A 39 9.50 7.39 -16.98
N HIS A 40 8.21 7.61 -16.72
CA HIS A 40 7.78 8.55 -15.69
C HIS A 40 8.28 8.18 -14.29
N LEU A 41 8.32 6.87 -14.01
CA LEU A 41 8.83 6.35 -12.75
C LEU A 41 10.33 6.62 -12.60
N TYR A 42 11.11 6.33 -13.64
CA TYR A 42 12.55 6.52 -13.64
C TYR A 42 12.93 8.00 -13.60
N ASP A 43 12.26 8.84 -14.38
CA ASP A 43 12.46 10.30 -14.34
C ASP A 43 12.23 10.84 -12.91
N ALA A 44 11.23 10.31 -12.18
CA ALA A 44 11.00 10.70 -10.80
C ALA A 44 12.14 10.25 -9.87
N LEU A 45 12.63 9.02 -10.00
CA LEU A 45 13.70 8.47 -9.16
C LEU A 45 15.05 9.14 -9.45
N GLU A 46 15.39 9.41 -10.71
CA GLU A 46 16.61 10.12 -11.10
C GLU A 46 16.66 11.56 -10.56
N ASN A 47 15.49 12.19 -10.41
CA ASN A 47 15.37 13.51 -9.77
C ASN A 47 15.33 13.45 -8.24
N ASN A 48 15.76 12.33 -7.62
CA ASN A 48 15.78 12.10 -6.18
C ASN A 48 14.39 12.21 -5.51
N ASN A 49 13.31 11.93 -6.22
CA ASN A 49 11.98 11.90 -5.65
C ASN A 49 11.65 10.52 -5.06
N TRP A 50 10.85 10.53 -4.01
CA TRP A 50 10.22 9.33 -3.48
C TRP A 50 9.00 8.97 -4.30
N VAL A 51 8.85 7.68 -4.62
CA VAL A 51 7.67 7.18 -5.33
C VAL A 51 6.85 6.29 -4.39
N LEU A 52 5.62 6.70 -4.11
CA LEU A 52 4.68 5.93 -3.31
C LEU A 52 3.85 5.03 -4.22
N ILE A 53 3.88 3.73 -3.96
CA ILE A 53 3.11 2.71 -4.68
C ILE A 53 2.37 1.82 -3.68
N PHE A 54 1.12 1.51 -3.97
CA PHE A 54 0.32 0.53 -3.22
C PHE A 54 0.34 -0.82 -3.96
N PRO A 55 1.22 -1.74 -3.57
CA PRO A 55 1.43 -2.99 -4.33
C PRO A 55 0.27 -3.97 -4.21
N GLU A 56 -0.65 -3.76 -3.31
CA GLU A 56 -1.84 -4.58 -3.13
C GLU A 56 -2.88 -4.36 -4.24
N GLN A 57 -2.85 -3.17 -4.90
CA GLN A 57 -3.71 -2.76 -6.02
C GLN A 57 -5.22 -2.80 -5.72
N GLU A 58 -5.59 -2.94 -4.47
CA GLU A 58 -6.97 -2.95 -4.00
C GLU A 58 -7.05 -2.20 -2.67
N MET A 59 -8.12 -1.45 -2.47
CA MET A 59 -8.40 -0.77 -1.21
C MET A 59 -9.59 -1.46 -0.54
N TRP A 60 -9.35 -1.96 0.69
CA TRP A 60 -10.41 -2.47 1.54
C TRP A 60 -10.53 -1.57 2.76
N TRP A 61 -11.71 -1.06 2.96
CA TRP A 61 -11.97 -0.08 4.01
C TRP A 61 -11.70 -0.67 5.41
N ASN A 62 -10.82 -0.02 6.14
CA ASN A 62 -10.43 -0.37 7.51
C ASN A 62 -10.00 -1.84 7.73
N TYR A 63 -9.51 -2.51 6.70
CA TYR A 63 -9.10 -3.91 6.78
C TYR A 63 -7.70 -4.05 7.38
N ARG A 64 -7.57 -4.83 8.47
CA ARG A 64 -6.35 -4.94 9.28
C ARG A 64 -5.28 -5.86 8.71
N LYS A 65 -5.67 -6.90 7.98
CA LYS A 65 -4.73 -7.94 7.53
C LYS A 65 -3.94 -7.47 6.31
N PRO A 66 -2.62 -7.78 6.24
CA PRO A 66 -1.85 -7.57 5.02
C PRO A 66 -2.44 -8.39 3.88
N ARG A 67 -2.43 -7.82 2.68
CA ARG A 67 -3.00 -8.46 1.49
C ARG A 67 -1.89 -8.98 0.58
N LYS A 68 -2.27 -9.82 -0.39
CA LYS A 68 -1.34 -10.31 -1.41
C LYS A 68 -0.77 -9.13 -2.20
N LEU A 69 0.54 -9.13 -2.38
CA LEU A 69 1.26 -8.09 -3.09
C LEU A 69 1.38 -8.45 -4.58
N ARG A 70 1.41 -7.42 -5.42
CA ARG A 70 1.65 -7.55 -6.86
C ARG A 70 3.09 -7.17 -7.18
N ARG A 71 3.73 -7.93 -8.05
CA ARG A 71 5.17 -7.84 -8.31
C ARG A 71 5.63 -6.54 -9.00
N GLY A 72 4.74 -5.80 -9.67
CA GLY A 72 5.13 -4.67 -10.52
C GLY A 72 6.02 -3.63 -9.84
N ALA A 73 5.66 -3.17 -8.62
CA ALA A 73 6.47 -2.21 -7.88
C ALA A 73 7.88 -2.73 -7.58
N TYR A 74 7.99 -3.99 -7.20
CA TYR A 74 9.27 -4.65 -6.89
C TYR A 74 10.13 -4.87 -8.12
N TYR A 75 9.51 -5.12 -9.27
CA TYR A 75 10.23 -5.25 -10.54
C TYR A 75 10.93 -3.94 -10.93
N PHE A 76 10.20 -2.82 -10.86
CA PHE A 76 10.79 -1.51 -11.16
C PHE A 76 11.86 -1.11 -10.15
N ALA A 77 11.67 -1.41 -8.87
CA ALA A 77 12.70 -1.16 -7.85
C ALA A 77 13.96 -1.98 -8.10
N ALA A 78 13.81 -3.27 -8.43
CA ALA A 78 14.92 -4.15 -8.76
C ALA A 78 15.64 -3.73 -10.05
N GLU A 79 14.91 -3.33 -11.09
CA GLU A 79 15.46 -2.88 -12.36
C GLU A 79 16.28 -1.59 -12.21
N GLN A 80 15.82 -0.66 -11.37
CA GLN A 80 16.49 0.59 -11.07
C GLN A 80 17.49 0.51 -9.91
N ASN A 81 17.66 -0.67 -9.34
CA ASN A 81 18.52 -0.91 -8.17
C ASN A 81 18.27 0.07 -7.01
N VAL A 82 17.00 0.39 -6.76
CA VAL A 82 16.58 1.28 -5.66
C VAL A 82 15.96 0.51 -4.52
N PRO A 83 16.16 0.95 -3.26
CA PRO A 83 15.57 0.29 -2.10
C PRO A 83 14.07 0.57 -1.99
N ILE A 84 13.36 -0.32 -1.27
CA ILE A 84 11.97 -0.16 -0.90
C ILE A 84 11.87 0.09 0.60
N VAL A 85 11.28 1.23 0.98
CA VAL A 85 10.84 1.50 2.35
C VAL A 85 9.40 1.02 2.46
N SER A 86 9.21 -0.10 3.13
CA SER A 86 7.89 -0.68 3.35
C SER A 86 7.22 -0.08 4.58
N THR A 87 5.90 -0.02 4.56
CA THR A 87 5.10 0.43 5.70
C THR A 87 3.99 -0.56 6.01
N PHE A 88 3.61 -0.63 7.29
CA PHE A 88 2.41 -1.32 7.75
C PHE A 88 1.50 -0.31 8.45
N ILE A 89 0.21 -0.34 8.15
CA ILE A 89 -0.77 0.56 8.75
C ILE A 89 -1.55 -0.19 9.82
N GLU A 90 -1.32 0.19 11.07
CA GLU A 90 -2.14 -0.23 12.18
C GLU A 90 -3.41 0.62 12.25
N ILE A 91 -4.56 -0.03 12.41
CA ILE A 91 -5.86 0.64 12.48
C ILE A 91 -6.48 0.38 13.84
N GLN A 92 -6.62 1.43 14.65
CA GLN A 92 -7.19 1.38 16.00
C GLN A 92 -8.58 2.03 16.02
N PRO A 93 -9.61 1.36 16.58
CA PRO A 93 -10.90 1.98 16.81
C PRO A 93 -10.81 3.01 17.96
N LEU A 94 -11.50 4.13 17.82
CA LEU A 94 -11.65 5.17 18.83
C LEU A 94 -13.01 5.04 19.53
N PRO A 95 -13.17 5.49 20.79
CA PRO A 95 -14.44 5.40 21.52
C PRO A 95 -15.48 6.46 21.04
N LYS A 96 -15.51 6.75 19.76
CA LYS A 96 -16.41 7.72 19.13
C LYS A 96 -17.00 7.14 17.86
N LEU A 97 -18.30 7.24 17.67
CA LEU A 97 -18.99 6.74 16.47
C LEU A 97 -18.74 7.66 15.28
N GLU A 98 -18.73 7.05 14.09
CA GLU A 98 -18.78 7.79 12.84
C GLU A 98 -20.13 8.51 12.70
N LYS A 99 -20.10 9.74 12.16
CA LYS A 99 -21.29 10.57 12.04
C LYS A 99 -22.30 9.99 11.07
N ASP A 100 -21.80 9.58 9.89
CA ASP A 100 -22.63 9.16 8.78
C ASP A 100 -22.85 7.63 8.75
N HIS A 101 -22.08 6.91 9.55
CA HIS A 101 -22.10 5.45 9.64
C HIS A 101 -22.08 4.98 11.10
N PRO A 102 -23.22 5.04 11.83
CA PRO A 102 -23.27 4.75 13.27
C PRO A 102 -22.96 3.28 13.63
N ASP A 103 -22.89 2.40 12.65
CA ASP A 103 -22.43 1.03 12.83
C ASP A 103 -20.91 0.93 12.95
N PHE A 104 -20.19 2.05 12.89
CA PHE A 104 -18.74 2.09 12.98
C PHE A 104 -18.26 3.10 14.00
N TYR A 105 -17.16 2.74 14.67
CA TYR A 105 -16.33 3.67 15.42
C TYR A 105 -15.36 4.39 14.48
N GLN A 106 -15.03 5.63 14.79
CA GLN A 106 -13.91 6.33 14.16
C GLN A 106 -12.63 5.54 14.36
N THR A 107 -11.71 5.65 13.41
CA THR A 107 -10.44 4.92 13.46
C THR A 107 -9.26 5.88 13.41
N LYS A 108 -8.20 5.50 14.09
CA LYS A 108 -6.88 6.11 14.01
C LYS A 108 -5.96 5.20 13.23
N TYR A 109 -5.23 5.79 12.28
CA TYR A 109 -4.19 5.10 11.52
C TYR A 109 -2.82 5.42 12.11
N ILE A 110 -2.02 4.38 12.37
CA ILE A 110 -0.64 4.50 12.83
C ILE A 110 0.24 3.84 11.76
N VAL A 111 1.16 4.62 11.18
CA VAL A 111 2.06 4.13 10.14
C VAL A 111 3.33 3.61 10.81
N HIS A 112 3.59 2.32 10.65
CA HIS A 112 4.83 1.68 11.07
C HIS A 112 5.76 1.55 9.88
N VAL A 113 6.94 2.15 9.97
CA VAL A 113 8.00 2.00 8.97
C VAL A 113 8.74 0.70 9.25
N LEU A 114 8.77 -0.18 8.27
CA LEU A 114 9.42 -1.49 8.37
C LEU A 114 10.88 -1.39 7.88
N PRO A 115 11.74 -2.35 8.24
CA PRO A 115 13.12 -2.37 7.78
C PRO A 115 13.20 -2.32 6.26
N THR A 116 14.05 -1.44 5.73
CA THR A 116 14.26 -1.24 4.29
C THR A 116 14.66 -2.54 3.58
N ILE A 117 14.19 -2.71 2.36
CA ILE A 117 14.48 -3.86 1.51
C ILE A 117 15.36 -3.38 0.37
N TYR A 118 16.58 -3.90 0.32
CA TYR A 118 17.54 -3.57 -0.73
C TYR A 118 17.49 -4.64 -1.83
N PRO A 119 17.66 -4.24 -3.10
CA PRO A 119 17.90 -5.16 -4.18
C PRO A 119 19.17 -5.99 -3.97
N ASP A 120 19.18 -7.21 -4.44
CA ASP A 120 20.37 -8.05 -4.51
C ASP A 120 21.00 -7.89 -5.89
N VAL A 121 22.13 -7.22 -5.95
CA VAL A 121 22.83 -6.91 -7.20
C VAL A 121 23.37 -8.15 -7.95
N SER A 122 23.40 -9.31 -7.28
CA SER A 122 23.80 -10.59 -7.91
C SER A 122 22.66 -11.25 -8.70
N LEU A 123 21.42 -10.79 -8.52
CA LEU A 123 20.24 -11.34 -9.16
C LEU A 123 19.79 -10.46 -10.34
N ASN A 124 19.20 -11.10 -11.36
CA ASN A 124 18.47 -10.36 -12.39
C ASN A 124 17.20 -9.71 -11.81
N ALA A 125 16.65 -8.69 -12.49
CA ALA A 125 15.50 -7.93 -12.01
C ALA A 125 14.25 -8.79 -11.74
N HIS A 126 14.03 -9.86 -12.52
CA HIS A 126 12.90 -10.76 -12.36
C HIS A 126 12.97 -11.55 -11.05
N ASP A 127 14.11 -12.16 -10.73
CA ASP A 127 14.27 -12.97 -9.52
C ASP A 127 14.42 -12.10 -8.28
N ASN A 128 15.12 -10.97 -8.42
CA ASN A 128 15.24 -9.96 -7.38
C ASN A 128 13.87 -9.42 -6.97
N SER A 129 13.00 -9.10 -7.93
CA SER A 129 11.64 -8.62 -7.65
C SER A 129 10.78 -9.62 -6.88
N LYS A 130 10.94 -10.91 -7.15
CA LYS A 130 10.26 -11.96 -6.37
C LYS A 130 10.77 -12.01 -4.94
N GLN A 131 12.08 -11.96 -4.75
CA GLN A 131 12.73 -11.99 -3.44
C GLN A 131 12.33 -10.76 -2.61
N MET A 132 12.36 -9.56 -3.21
CA MET A 132 11.97 -8.32 -2.55
C MET A 132 10.49 -8.33 -2.14
N MET A 133 9.59 -8.78 -3.03
CA MET A 133 8.17 -8.92 -2.74
C MET A 133 7.91 -9.88 -1.58
N GLU A 134 8.57 -11.04 -1.57
CA GLU A 134 8.43 -12.02 -0.50
C GLU A 134 8.94 -11.46 0.84
N LYS A 135 10.11 -10.80 0.85
CA LYS A 135 10.65 -10.13 2.03
C LYS A 135 9.69 -9.06 2.57
N ASP A 136 9.07 -8.26 1.69
CA ASP A 136 8.10 -7.25 2.10
C ASP A 136 6.85 -7.89 2.72
N TYR A 137 6.31 -8.91 2.07
CA TYR A 137 5.14 -9.62 2.59
C TYR A 137 5.41 -10.22 3.96
N GLN A 138 6.54 -10.90 4.16
CA GLN A 138 6.93 -11.48 5.45
C GLN A 138 7.07 -10.41 6.54
N LYS A 139 7.65 -9.25 6.23
CA LYS A 139 7.74 -8.13 7.17
C LYS A 139 6.36 -7.58 7.56
N LYS A 140 5.44 -7.45 6.61
CA LYS A 140 4.06 -7.02 6.88
C LYS A 140 3.31 -8.04 7.73
N VAL A 141 3.49 -9.34 7.48
CA VAL A 141 2.92 -10.42 8.31
C VAL A 141 3.47 -10.37 9.73
N ALA A 142 4.78 -10.23 9.88
CA ALA A 142 5.41 -10.13 11.20
C ALA A 142 4.91 -8.89 11.97
N ALA A 143 4.80 -7.74 11.30
CA ALA A 143 4.26 -6.52 11.90
C ALA A 143 2.79 -6.71 12.33
N TYR A 144 1.95 -7.32 11.49
CA TYR A 144 0.58 -7.65 11.84
C TYR A 144 0.50 -8.54 13.09
N GLU A 145 1.27 -9.64 13.12
CA GLU A 145 1.27 -10.57 14.22
C GLU A 145 1.76 -9.94 15.52
N GLN A 146 2.81 -9.12 15.45
CA GLN A 146 3.36 -8.41 16.59
C GLN A 146 2.39 -7.36 17.15
N ILE A 147 1.78 -6.55 16.27
CA ILE A 147 0.91 -5.44 16.66
C ILE A 147 -0.44 -5.94 17.21
N TYR A 148 -1.03 -6.92 16.54
CA TYR A 148 -2.36 -7.39 16.92
C TYR A 148 -2.34 -8.64 17.82
N GLY A 149 -1.19 -9.26 18.03
CA GLY A 149 -1.05 -10.48 18.85
C GLY A 149 -1.79 -11.69 18.28
N LYS A 150 -1.98 -11.73 16.96
CA LYS A 150 -2.75 -12.78 16.26
C LYS A 150 -1.94 -13.35 15.10
N LYS A 151 -1.97 -14.69 14.98
CA LYS A 151 -1.44 -15.33 13.78
C LYS A 151 -2.29 -14.98 12.56
N LEU A 152 -1.60 -14.65 11.44
CA LEU A 152 -2.28 -14.36 10.21
C LEU A 152 -2.97 -15.59 9.65
N ASN A 153 -4.26 -15.47 9.39
CA ASN A 153 -5.04 -16.36 8.54
C ASN A 153 -5.94 -15.48 7.66
N TYR A 154 -6.53 -16.05 6.62
CA TYR A 154 -7.42 -15.32 5.73
C TYR A 154 -8.90 -15.67 5.91
N ASP A 155 -9.23 -16.43 6.94
CA ASP A 155 -10.62 -16.63 7.35
C ASP A 155 -11.17 -15.29 7.83
N PHE A 156 -12.23 -14.83 7.18
CA PHE A 156 -12.83 -13.53 7.49
C PHE A 156 -13.55 -13.57 8.83
N THR A 157 -13.28 -12.58 9.65
CA THR A 157 -14.00 -12.34 10.90
C THR A 157 -14.40 -10.86 11.00
N PRO A 158 -15.47 -10.52 11.74
CA PRO A 158 -15.85 -9.11 11.96
C PRO A 158 -14.73 -8.25 12.56
N TRP A 159 -13.80 -8.85 13.30
CA TRP A 159 -12.64 -8.16 13.84
C TRP A 159 -11.69 -7.63 12.75
N ASP A 160 -11.67 -8.23 11.59
CA ASP A 160 -10.76 -7.85 10.49
C ASP A 160 -11.04 -6.46 9.94
N ILE A 161 -12.26 -5.95 10.14
CA ILE A 161 -12.65 -4.58 9.81
C ILE A 161 -12.57 -3.72 11.08
N ALA A 162 -11.56 -2.88 11.18
CA ALA A 162 -11.39 -1.99 12.31
C ALA A 162 -12.57 -1.00 12.42
N GLY A 163 -13.01 -0.76 13.64
CA GLY A 163 -14.11 0.15 13.91
C GLY A 163 -15.50 -0.42 13.68
N TRP A 164 -15.65 -1.58 13.03
CA TRP A 164 -16.97 -2.19 12.90
C TRP A 164 -17.55 -2.51 14.29
N ARG A 165 -18.71 -1.93 14.60
CA ARG A 165 -19.37 -1.97 15.91
C ARG A 165 -19.91 -3.35 16.23
N ASN A 166 -19.11 -4.18 16.85
CA ASN A 166 -19.43 -5.52 17.32
C ASN A 166 -18.58 -5.87 18.55
N LYS A 167 -18.89 -6.99 19.22
CA LYS A 167 -18.18 -7.41 20.46
C LYS A 167 -16.66 -7.60 20.26
N ALA A 168 -16.21 -7.91 19.04
CA ALA A 168 -14.81 -8.15 18.75
C ALA A 168 -13.99 -6.86 18.56
N ASN A 169 -14.65 -5.72 18.35
CA ASN A 169 -14.03 -4.42 18.00
C ASN A 169 -14.32 -3.33 19.04
N LEU A 170 -14.64 -3.67 20.26
CA LEU A 170 -14.81 -2.65 21.30
C LEU A 170 -13.52 -1.85 21.49
N PRO A 171 -13.58 -0.51 21.49
CA PRO A 171 -12.42 0.33 21.82
C PRO A 171 -11.94 0.01 23.24
N LYS A 172 -10.62 0.03 23.41
CA LYS A 172 -9.99 -0.12 24.73
C LYS A 172 -10.01 1.19 25.48
#